data_df053efb0cdabee1ff0392006f679634
#
_entry.id   df053efb0cdabee1ff0392006f679634
#
_cell.length_a   1.000
_cell.length_b   1.000
_cell.length_c   1.000
_cell.angle_alpha   90.00
_cell.angle_beta   90.00
_cell.angle_gamma   90.00
#
_symmetry.space_group_name_H-M   'P 1'
#
loop_
_entity.id
_entity.type
_entity.pdbx_description
1 polymer ?
#
loop_
_entity_poly.entity_id
_entity_poly.type
_entity_poly.pdbx_seq_one_letter_code
_entity_poly.pdbx_strand_id
1 'polypeptide(L)'
;MDFKKLAEQYKTELMENVLPFWLQHSQDKEFGGYFTCLKRNGEVFDTDKFIWLQGREVWMFAMLYNKVEKRQEWLDCAIQGGEFLKKYGHDGNYNWYFSLDREGHPLVEPYNIFSYTFATMAFGQLSLATGNQEYADIAKKTFDIVLSKVNNPKGKWNKLHPGTRDLKGFALPMILCNLALEIEHLLDEDFLVKTMDTCIHEVMDVFYRPELGGIIVENVLADGSLSDSFEGRQVTPGHAIEAMWFIMDLGKRLNRPDLIEKAKNITLTMLNYGWDKQYGGIYYFMDRLGNPPQQLEWDQKLWWVHIETLISLLKGYRLTGDRQCLEWFEKVHDYVWSHFKDQEYPEWYGYLNRRGEVLLPLKGGKWKGCFHVPRGLYPVSYTHLRAHETRG
;
A
#
# COMPACT_ATOMS: atom_id res chain seq x y z
N MET A 1 -7.86 -5.08 -25.84
CA MET A 1 -8.58 -4.74 -24.59
C MET A 1 -9.52 -3.58 -24.83
N ASP A 2 -10.77 -3.70 -24.40
CA ASP A 2 -11.75 -2.60 -24.44
C ASP A 2 -11.66 -1.81 -23.13
N PHE A 3 -10.94 -0.68 -23.16
CA PHE A 3 -10.70 0.15 -21.98
C PHE A 3 -11.96 0.78 -21.39
N LYS A 4 -12.97 1.07 -22.23
CA LYS A 4 -14.24 1.62 -21.75
C LYS A 4 -15.01 0.59 -20.92
N LYS A 5 -15.12 -0.63 -21.44
CA LYS A 5 -15.77 -1.75 -20.74
C LYS A 5 -15.03 -2.12 -19.46
N LEU A 6 -13.70 -2.14 -19.52
CA LEU A 6 -12.85 -2.41 -18.35
C LEU A 6 -13.06 -1.35 -17.26
N ALA A 7 -13.01 -0.08 -17.63
CA ALA A 7 -13.20 1.03 -16.69
C ALA A 7 -14.58 0.97 -16.02
N GLU A 8 -15.63 0.65 -16.77
CA GLU A 8 -16.98 0.50 -16.25
C GLU A 8 -17.09 -0.68 -15.26
N GLN A 9 -16.49 -1.82 -15.59
CA GLN A 9 -16.44 -3.00 -14.72
C GLN A 9 -15.78 -2.65 -13.36
N TYR A 10 -14.65 -1.98 -13.37
CA TYR A 10 -13.92 -1.59 -12.16
C TYR A 10 -14.65 -0.50 -11.38
N LYS A 11 -15.28 0.45 -12.08
CA LYS A 11 -16.08 1.50 -11.44
C LYS A 11 -17.30 0.93 -10.72
N THR A 12 -18.03 0.03 -11.36
CA THR A 12 -19.19 -0.65 -10.77
C THR A 12 -18.76 -1.44 -9.53
N GLU A 13 -17.67 -2.19 -9.62
CA GLU A 13 -17.14 -2.95 -8.49
C GLU A 13 -16.76 -2.04 -7.31
N LEU A 14 -16.09 -0.93 -7.59
CA LEU A 14 -15.72 0.05 -6.57
C LEU A 14 -16.96 0.68 -5.91
N MET A 15 -17.85 1.23 -6.71
CA MET A 15 -18.92 2.11 -6.25
C MET A 15 -20.14 1.36 -5.71
N GLU A 16 -20.42 0.17 -6.21
CA GLU A 16 -21.64 -0.59 -5.88
C GLU A 16 -21.36 -1.83 -5.01
N ASN A 17 -20.12 -2.30 -4.95
CA ASN A 17 -19.77 -3.52 -4.22
C ASN A 17 -18.79 -3.27 -3.06
N VAL A 18 -17.65 -2.64 -3.31
CA VAL A 18 -16.57 -2.54 -2.32
C VAL A 18 -16.81 -1.39 -1.34
N LEU A 19 -17.02 -0.16 -1.80
CA LEU A 19 -17.21 0.99 -0.92
C LEU A 19 -18.46 0.87 -0.03
N PRO A 20 -19.62 0.42 -0.54
CA PRO A 20 -20.79 0.21 0.30
C PRO A 20 -20.58 -0.80 1.42
N PHE A 21 -19.79 -1.85 1.19
CA PHE A 21 -19.44 -2.82 2.23
C PHE A 21 -18.74 -2.16 3.43
N TRP A 22 -17.72 -1.34 3.18
CA TRP A 22 -16.99 -0.66 4.25
C TRP A 22 -17.83 0.44 4.92
N LEU A 23 -18.57 1.23 4.16
CA LEU A 23 -19.47 2.25 4.71
C LEU A 23 -20.53 1.64 5.64
N GLN A 24 -21.04 0.46 5.29
CA GLN A 24 -22.08 -0.21 6.07
C GLN A 24 -21.52 -0.93 7.31
N HIS A 25 -20.38 -1.61 7.19
CA HIS A 25 -19.92 -2.57 8.19
C HIS A 25 -18.76 -2.09 9.06
N SER A 26 -17.95 -1.12 8.60
CA SER A 26 -16.72 -0.74 9.29
C SER A 26 -16.89 0.39 10.31
N GLN A 27 -17.85 1.28 10.17
CA GLN A 27 -17.95 2.46 11.04
C GLN A 27 -18.46 2.09 12.45
N ASP A 28 -17.64 2.38 13.47
CA ASP A 28 -18.07 2.29 14.87
C ASP A 28 -18.75 3.59 15.28
N LYS A 29 -20.10 3.58 15.26
CA LYS A 29 -20.91 4.76 15.55
C LYS A 29 -20.99 5.07 17.04
N GLU A 30 -20.58 4.17 17.89
CA GLU A 30 -20.61 4.35 19.35
C GLU A 30 -19.32 4.99 19.86
N PHE A 31 -18.15 4.46 19.45
CA PHE A 31 -16.85 4.90 19.96
C PHE A 31 -15.99 5.63 18.92
N GLY A 32 -16.39 5.62 17.65
CA GLY A 32 -15.60 6.17 16.56
C GLY A 32 -14.55 5.21 16.00
N GLY A 33 -13.92 5.61 14.91
CA GLY A 33 -13.01 4.74 14.19
C GLY A 33 -13.72 3.64 13.41
N TYR A 34 -12.96 2.59 13.06
CA TYR A 34 -13.45 1.54 12.17
C TYR A 34 -13.22 0.15 12.75
N PHE A 35 -14.21 -0.72 12.56
CA PHE A 35 -14.01 -2.15 12.64
C PHE A 35 -13.36 -2.64 11.36
N THR A 36 -12.28 -3.42 11.47
CA THR A 36 -11.61 -4.02 10.31
C THR A 36 -11.70 -5.54 10.31
N CYS A 37 -11.94 -6.16 11.46
CA CYS A 37 -12.09 -7.60 11.57
C CYS A 37 -13.53 -8.00 11.20
N LEU A 38 -13.76 -8.21 9.91
CA LEU A 38 -15.07 -8.47 9.32
C LEU A 38 -15.12 -9.86 8.67
N LYS A 39 -16.14 -10.63 9.01
CA LYS A 39 -16.44 -11.91 8.36
C LYS A 39 -16.83 -11.71 6.89
N ARG A 40 -17.01 -12.82 6.18
CA ARG A 40 -17.44 -12.83 4.78
C ARG A 40 -18.71 -12.02 4.54
N ASN A 41 -19.67 -12.07 5.47
CA ASN A 41 -20.95 -11.36 5.39
C ASN A 41 -20.91 -9.93 5.99
N GLY A 42 -19.77 -9.47 6.47
CA GLY A 42 -19.61 -8.16 7.09
C GLY A 42 -19.82 -8.10 8.60
N GLU A 43 -20.15 -9.20 9.26
CA GLU A 43 -20.24 -9.22 10.73
C GLU A 43 -18.87 -8.97 11.37
N VAL A 44 -18.85 -8.15 12.41
CA VAL A 44 -17.65 -7.91 13.22
C VAL A 44 -17.35 -9.14 14.08
N PHE A 45 -16.13 -9.68 13.99
CA PHE A 45 -15.70 -10.81 14.80
C PHE A 45 -14.62 -10.45 15.85
N ASP A 46 -14.01 -9.28 15.71
CA ASP A 46 -13.08 -8.70 16.68
C ASP A 46 -13.18 -7.19 16.62
N THR A 47 -13.10 -6.52 17.76
CA THR A 47 -13.30 -5.07 17.87
C THR A 47 -12.00 -4.28 18.03
N ASP A 48 -10.85 -4.95 18.10
CA ASP A 48 -9.56 -4.26 18.15
C ASP A 48 -9.33 -3.39 16.93
N LYS A 49 -8.76 -2.22 17.14
CA LYS A 49 -8.52 -1.21 16.12
C LYS A 49 -7.02 -1.04 15.89
N PHE A 50 -6.58 -1.37 14.69
CA PHE A 50 -5.18 -1.31 14.28
C PHE A 50 -4.90 0.04 13.63
N ILE A 51 -3.96 0.80 14.17
CA ILE A 51 -3.76 2.20 13.77
C ILE A 51 -3.45 2.33 12.29
N TRP A 52 -2.62 1.46 11.72
CA TRP A 52 -2.32 1.49 10.29
C TRP A 52 -3.56 1.30 9.41
N LEU A 53 -4.51 0.45 9.81
CA LEU A 53 -5.76 0.25 9.07
C LEU A 53 -6.76 1.37 9.29
N GLN A 54 -6.78 1.97 10.48
CA GLN A 54 -7.57 3.18 10.76
C GLN A 54 -7.11 4.32 9.84
N GLY A 55 -5.80 4.57 9.78
CA GLY A 55 -5.23 5.59 8.93
C GLY A 55 -5.49 5.35 7.44
N ARG A 56 -5.38 4.11 6.99
CA ARG A 56 -5.68 3.72 5.60
C ARG A 56 -7.12 4.00 5.20
N GLU A 57 -8.09 3.70 6.05
CA GLU A 57 -9.50 3.93 5.75
C GLU A 57 -9.85 5.42 5.77
N VAL A 58 -9.30 6.20 6.71
CA VAL A 58 -9.39 7.67 6.69
C VAL A 58 -8.87 8.23 5.37
N TRP A 59 -7.67 7.81 4.97
CA TRP A 59 -7.07 8.22 3.71
C TRP A 59 -7.95 7.87 2.52
N MET A 60 -8.47 6.65 2.50
CA MET A 60 -9.25 6.15 1.37
C MET A 60 -10.49 7.02 1.11
N PHE A 61 -11.29 7.28 2.13
CA PHE A 61 -12.49 8.09 1.98
C PHE A 61 -12.19 9.58 1.77
N ALA A 62 -11.17 10.12 2.41
CA ALA A 62 -10.71 11.49 2.15
C ALA A 62 -10.20 11.66 0.72
N MET A 63 -9.43 10.71 0.20
CA MET A 63 -8.93 10.72 -1.18
C MET A 63 -10.07 10.64 -2.20
N LEU A 64 -11.04 9.76 -1.97
CA LEU A 64 -12.22 9.65 -2.84
C LEU A 64 -13.01 10.96 -2.86
N TYR A 65 -13.22 11.59 -1.70
CA TYR A 65 -13.85 12.90 -1.62
C TYR A 65 -13.06 13.97 -2.36
N ASN A 66 -11.75 13.99 -2.25
CA ASN A 66 -10.90 14.98 -2.90
C ASN A 66 -10.80 14.81 -4.41
N LYS A 67 -10.74 13.58 -4.90
CA LYS A 67 -10.35 13.26 -6.29
C LYS A 67 -11.46 12.67 -7.15
N VAL A 68 -12.49 12.10 -6.56
CA VAL A 68 -13.55 11.42 -7.31
C VAL A 68 -14.85 12.21 -7.30
N GLU A 69 -15.45 12.38 -6.14
CA GLU A 69 -16.75 13.04 -5.99
C GLU A 69 -16.89 13.62 -4.58
N LYS A 70 -17.42 14.83 -4.47
CA LYS A 70 -17.65 15.53 -3.20
C LYS A 70 -18.87 14.97 -2.45
N ARG A 71 -18.85 13.66 -2.12
CA ARG A 71 -19.91 13.03 -1.33
C ARG A 71 -19.70 13.29 0.15
N GLN A 72 -20.68 13.92 0.78
CA GLN A 72 -20.63 14.23 2.21
C GLN A 72 -20.46 12.97 3.07
N GLU A 73 -21.09 11.87 2.68
CA GLU A 73 -20.97 10.57 3.35
C GLU A 73 -19.51 10.08 3.44
N TRP A 74 -18.71 10.27 2.40
CA TRP A 74 -17.29 9.92 2.41
C TRP A 74 -16.48 10.84 3.32
N LEU A 75 -16.76 12.13 3.28
CA LEU A 75 -16.10 13.10 4.16
C LEU A 75 -16.42 12.82 5.64
N ASP A 76 -17.68 12.56 5.96
CA ASP A 76 -18.11 12.26 7.32
C ASP A 76 -17.46 10.97 7.84
N CYS A 77 -17.38 9.93 6.99
CA CYS A 77 -16.68 8.69 7.29
C CYS A 77 -15.19 8.92 7.58
N ALA A 78 -14.51 9.72 6.76
CA ALA A 78 -13.10 10.05 6.96
C ALA A 78 -12.88 10.87 8.23
N ILE A 79 -13.68 11.89 8.48
CA ILE A 79 -13.54 12.78 9.64
C ILE A 79 -13.75 12.01 10.95
N GLN A 80 -14.77 11.15 11.04
CA GLN A 80 -15.00 10.40 12.27
C GLN A 80 -13.82 9.49 12.63
N GLY A 81 -13.21 8.84 11.63
CA GLY A 81 -12.00 8.03 11.83
C GLY A 81 -10.77 8.89 12.18
N GLY A 82 -10.63 10.05 11.55
CA GLY A 82 -9.56 11.00 11.84
C GLY A 82 -9.65 11.55 13.27
N GLU A 83 -10.84 11.92 13.72
CA GLU A 83 -11.07 12.38 15.09
C GLU A 83 -10.79 11.28 16.13
N PHE A 84 -11.16 10.04 15.84
CA PHE A 84 -10.79 8.89 16.68
C PHE A 84 -9.27 8.72 16.79
N LEU A 85 -8.56 8.76 15.67
CA LEU A 85 -7.10 8.69 15.63
C LEU A 85 -6.44 9.85 16.38
N LYS A 86 -6.91 11.06 16.16
CA LYS A 86 -6.39 12.26 16.83
C LYS A 86 -6.51 12.15 18.35
N LYS A 87 -7.61 11.63 18.83
CA LYS A 87 -7.89 11.52 20.27
C LYS A 87 -7.20 10.35 20.94
N TYR A 88 -7.16 9.19 20.31
CA TYR A 88 -6.76 7.93 20.94
C TYR A 88 -5.54 7.26 20.32
N GLY A 89 -5.19 7.59 19.08
CA GLY A 89 -4.22 6.85 18.29
C GLY A 89 -2.77 6.98 18.72
N HIS A 90 -2.44 7.99 19.54
CA HIS A 90 -1.07 8.30 19.96
C HIS A 90 -1.00 8.74 21.43
N ASP A 91 0.23 8.80 21.95
CA ASP A 91 0.52 9.10 23.36
C ASP A 91 0.50 10.62 23.74
N GLY A 92 -0.01 11.46 22.87
CA GLY A 92 0.03 12.93 23.02
C GLY A 92 1.28 13.58 22.41
N ASN A 93 2.32 12.81 22.10
CA ASN A 93 3.56 13.26 21.46
C ASN A 93 3.73 12.70 20.03
N TYR A 94 2.64 12.25 19.43
CA TYR A 94 2.61 11.67 18.07
C TYR A 94 3.44 10.38 17.93
N ASN A 95 3.61 9.62 19.03
CA ASN A 95 4.03 8.24 18.96
C ASN A 95 2.77 7.37 18.79
N TRP A 96 2.60 6.83 17.61
CA TRP A 96 1.36 6.15 17.21
C TRP A 96 1.37 4.69 17.65
N TYR A 97 0.38 4.31 18.47
CA TYR A 97 0.20 2.93 18.91
C TYR A 97 0.03 1.98 17.73
N PHE A 98 0.30 0.70 17.94
CA PHE A 98 0.01 -0.30 16.93
C PHE A 98 -1.47 -0.67 16.93
N SER A 99 -2.04 -0.92 18.11
CA SER A 99 -3.47 -1.25 18.25
C SER A 99 -4.08 -0.68 19.53
N LEU A 100 -5.39 -0.49 19.46
CA LEU A 100 -6.26 -0.05 20.55
C LEU A 100 -7.38 -1.06 20.72
N ASP A 101 -8.00 -1.09 21.92
CA ASP A 101 -9.31 -1.71 22.06
C ASP A 101 -10.40 -0.88 21.36
N ARG A 102 -11.63 -1.36 21.40
CA ARG A 102 -12.76 -0.69 20.76
C ARG A 102 -12.95 0.76 21.23
N GLU A 103 -12.76 1.01 22.54
CA GLU A 103 -12.99 2.32 23.16
C GLU A 103 -11.80 3.28 22.99
N GLY A 104 -10.65 2.82 22.51
CA GLY A 104 -9.48 3.63 22.28
C GLY A 104 -8.38 3.48 23.35
N HIS A 105 -8.46 2.48 24.22
CA HIS A 105 -7.37 2.20 25.16
C HIS A 105 -6.22 1.48 24.46
N PRO A 106 -4.95 1.87 24.70
CA PRO A 106 -3.80 1.25 24.07
C PRO A 106 -3.64 -0.22 24.45
N LEU A 107 -3.50 -1.08 23.44
CA LEU A 107 -3.20 -2.50 23.63
C LEU A 107 -1.74 -2.82 23.30
N VAL A 108 -1.20 -2.23 22.23
CA VAL A 108 0.14 -2.52 21.75
C VAL A 108 0.89 -1.21 21.47
N GLU A 109 2.10 -1.16 21.99
CA GLU A 109 3.02 -0.02 21.98
C GLU A 109 3.37 0.47 20.57
N PRO A 110 3.92 1.70 20.42
CA PRO A 110 4.27 2.30 19.13
C PRO A 110 5.57 1.69 18.53
N TYR A 111 5.62 0.39 18.34
CA TYR A 111 6.81 -0.30 17.81
C TYR A 111 6.87 -0.34 16.28
N ASN A 112 5.76 -0.03 15.60
CA ASN A 112 5.62 -0.20 14.17
C ASN A 112 5.57 1.15 13.47
N ILE A 113 6.59 1.43 12.66
CA ILE A 113 6.72 2.70 11.93
C ILE A 113 5.56 2.94 10.95
N PHE A 114 4.89 1.89 10.47
CA PHE A 114 3.80 2.03 9.53
C PHE A 114 2.52 2.59 10.15
N SER A 115 2.34 2.49 11.47
CA SER A 115 1.30 3.26 12.16
C SER A 115 1.50 4.77 11.99
N TYR A 116 2.75 5.23 12.03
CA TYR A 116 3.11 6.64 11.80
C TYR A 116 2.92 7.05 10.34
N THR A 117 3.38 6.24 9.39
CA THR A 117 3.28 6.58 7.95
C THR A 117 1.84 6.68 7.49
N PHE A 118 0.97 5.78 7.93
CA PHE A 118 -0.44 5.82 7.56
C PHE A 118 -1.25 6.86 8.32
N ALA A 119 -0.86 7.22 9.53
CA ALA A 119 -1.39 8.41 10.20
C ALA A 119 -1.03 9.70 9.46
N THR A 120 0.22 9.83 9.02
CA THR A 120 0.67 10.95 8.18
C THR A 120 -0.16 11.07 6.90
N MET A 121 -0.34 9.96 6.21
CA MET A 121 -1.10 9.87 4.96
C MET A 121 -2.56 10.26 5.17
N ALA A 122 -3.18 9.76 6.22
CA ALA A 122 -4.56 10.06 6.60
C ALA A 122 -4.79 11.54 6.84
N PHE A 123 -4.00 12.14 7.73
CA PHE A 123 -4.14 13.55 8.08
C PHE A 123 -3.72 14.48 6.94
N GLY A 124 -2.79 14.06 6.09
CA GLY A 124 -2.47 14.77 4.85
C GLY A 124 -3.69 14.92 3.94
N GLN A 125 -4.41 13.84 3.67
CA GLN A 125 -5.64 13.88 2.86
C GLN A 125 -6.79 14.61 3.56
N LEU A 126 -6.96 14.43 4.86
CA LEU A 126 -7.97 15.18 5.64
C LEU A 126 -7.72 16.69 5.61
N SER A 127 -6.46 17.11 5.66
CA SER A 127 -6.11 18.54 5.56
C SER A 127 -6.54 19.14 4.22
N LEU A 128 -6.39 18.39 3.13
CA LEU A 128 -6.88 18.79 1.80
C LEU A 128 -8.41 18.82 1.74
N ALA A 129 -9.08 17.83 2.34
CA ALA A 129 -10.52 17.71 2.28
C ALA A 129 -11.25 18.79 3.10
N THR A 130 -10.67 19.20 4.22
CA THR A 130 -11.33 20.07 5.21
C THR A 130 -10.74 21.48 5.31
N GLY A 131 -9.49 21.67 4.87
CA GLY A 131 -8.74 22.90 5.14
C GLY A 131 -8.36 23.11 6.62
N ASN A 132 -8.52 22.07 7.46
CA ASN A 132 -8.24 22.16 8.88
C ASN A 132 -6.73 22.13 9.13
N GLN A 133 -6.19 23.22 9.70
CA GLN A 133 -4.76 23.37 10.00
C GLN A 133 -4.27 22.37 11.05
N GLU A 134 -5.09 21.97 12.00
CA GLU A 134 -4.74 20.96 13.00
C GLU A 134 -4.37 19.62 12.33
N TYR A 135 -5.14 19.18 11.32
CA TYR A 135 -4.82 17.98 10.56
C TYR A 135 -3.50 18.11 9.78
N ALA A 136 -3.26 19.28 9.17
CA ALA A 136 -1.98 19.56 8.51
C ALA A 136 -0.81 19.48 9.49
N ASP A 137 -0.95 20.04 10.68
CA ASP A 137 0.08 20.03 11.73
C ASP A 137 0.37 18.62 12.23
N ILE A 138 -0.66 17.79 12.43
CA ILE A 138 -0.50 16.37 12.81
C ILE A 138 0.29 15.62 11.75
N ALA A 139 -0.06 15.79 10.47
CA ALA A 139 0.64 15.15 9.36
C ALA A 139 2.12 15.55 9.31
N LYS A 140 2.44 16.84 9.40
CA LYS A 140 3.82 17.36 9.38
C LYS A 140 4.65 16.85 10.54
N LYS A 141 4.14 16.97 11.76
CA LYS A 141 4.83 16.50 12.97
C LYS A 141 5.09 15.00 12.94
N THR A 142 4.11 14.22 12.50
CA THR A 142 4.26 12.77 12.36
C THR A 142 5.30 12.42 11.30
N PHE A 143 5.30 13.11 10.16
CA PHE A 143 6.29 12.92 9.11
C PHE A 143 7.72 13.22 9.58
N ASP A 144 7.92 14.29 10.33
CA ASP A 144 9.23 14.62 10.93
C ASP A 144 9.72 13.49 11.86
N ILE A 145 8.82 12.90 12.64
CA ILE A 145 9.14 11.74 13.49
C ILE A 145 9.51 10.53 12.64
N VAL A 146 8.77 10.23 11.56
CA VAL A 146 9.11 9.14 10.64
C VAL A 146 10.53 9.31 10.09
N LEU A 147 10.87 10.50 9.61
CA LEU A 147 12.21 10.79 9.07
C LEU A 147 13.30 10.63 10.14
N SER A 148 13.03 10.99 11.38
CA SER A 148 13.97 10.80 12.49
C SER A 148 14.23 9.32 12.83
N LYS A 149 13.35 8.42 12.40
CA LYS A 149 13.41 6.99 12.73
C LYS A 149 13.92 6.11 11.58
N VAL A 150 14.27 6.65 10.42
CA VAL A 150 14.62 5.84 9.23
C VAL A 150 15.77 4.87 9.46
N ASN A 151 16.75 5.21 10.31
CA ASN A 151 17.89 4.35 10.61
C ASN A 151 17.62 3.31 11.71
N ASN A 152 16.56 3.48 12.48
CA ASN A 152 16.11 2.54 13.50
C ASN A 152 14.59 2.60 13.65
N PRO A 153 13.82 2.08 12.67
CA PRO A 153 12.36 2.22 12.66
C PRO A 153 11.66 1.61 13.88
N LYS A 154 12.24 0.57 14.46
CA LYS A 154 11.69 -0.11 15.63
C LYS A 154 12.10 0.52 16.95
N GLY A 155 13.11 1.42 16.96
CA GLY A 155 13.61 2.05 18.15
C GLY A 155 14.02 1.06 19.24
N LYS A 156 13.58 1.28 20.48
CA LYS A 156 13.82 0.37 21.61
C LYS A 156 13.20 -1.02 21.47
N TRP A 157 12.30 -1.21 20.50
CA TRP A 157 11.64 -2.48 20.22
C TRP A 157 12.41 -3.35 19.22
N ASN A 158 13.57 -2.89 18.76
CA ASN A 158 14.44 -3.65 17.88
C ASN A 158 15.04 -4.84 18.64
N LYS A 159 14.79 -6.05 18.12
CA LYS A 159 15.28 -7.31 18.71
C LYS A 159 16.63 -7.74 18.18
N LEU A 160 17.18 -7.05 17.17
CA LEU A 160 18.49 -7.36 16.61
C LEU A 160 19.59 -6.99 17.62
N HIS A 161 20.60 -7.85 17.74
CA HIS A 161 21.80 -7.52 18.51
C HIS A 161 22.63 -6.51 17.71
N PRO A 162 22.88 -5.30 18.27
CA PRO A 162 23.59 -4.25 17.53
C PRO A 162 25.00 -4.68 17.09
N GLY A 163 25.40 -4.29 15.90
CA GLY A 163 26.75 -4.48 15.38
C GLY A 163 27.09 -5.90 14.91
N THR A 164 26.15 -6.85 14.95
CA THR A 164 26.39 -8.22 14.47
C THR A 164 25.92 -8.40 13.03
N ARG A 165 24.66 -8.16 12.77
CA ARG A 165 24.06 -8.23 11.43
C ARG A 165 22.97 -7.18 11.34
N ASP A 166 23.38 -5.93 11.27
CA ASP A 166 22.45 -4.83 11.14
C ASP A 166 21.88 -4.81 9.73
N LEU A 167 20.57 -5.07 9.64
CA LEU A 167 19.83 -5.08 8.38
C LEU A 167 18.97 -3.84 8.28
N LYS A 168 18.85 -3.31 7.07
CA LYS A 168 17.83 -2.34 6.72
C LYS A 168 16.86 -2.93 5.71
N GLY A 169 15.56 -2.63 5.88
CA GLY A 169 14.46 -3.17 5.08
C GLY A 169 14.01 -2.22 3.99
N PHE A 170 13.48 -2.80 2.93
CA PHE A 170 12.96 -2.10 1.75
C PHE A 170 11.63 -1.37 2.01
N ALA A 171 10.78 -1.89 2.90
CA ALA A 171 9.41 -1.43 3.05
C ALA A 171 9.29 0.06 3.43
N LEU A 172 10.17 0.58 4.29
CA LEU A 172 10.09 1.99 4.68
C LEU A 172 10.53 2.95 3.56
N PRO A 173 11.68 2.77 2.89
CA PRO A 173 12.02 3.60 1.72
C PRO A 173 10.94 3.56 0.62
N MET A 174 10.37 2.41 0.36
CA MET A 174 9.25 2.24 -0.56
C MET A 174 8.06 3.12 -0.18
N ILE A 175 7.59 3.01 1.05
CA ILE A 175 6.44 3.78 1.56
C ILE A 175 6.73 5.29 1.54
N LEU A 176 7.95 5.71 1.86
CA LEU A 176 8.33 7.12 1.82
C LEU A 176 8.24 7.73 0.42
N CYS A 177 8.48 6.94 -0.64
CA CYS A 177 8.28 7.39 -2.02
C CYS A 177 6.84 7.83 -2.28
N ASN A 178 5.87 7.08 -1.79
CA ASN A 178 4.46 7.44 -1.92
C ASN A 178 4.06 8.57 -0.95
N LEU A 179 4.51 8.47 0.28
CA LEU A 179 4.14 9.43 1.34
C LEU A 179 4.58 10.85 1.00
N ALA A 180 5.75 11.03 0.40
CA ALA A 180 6.24 12.34 -0.01
C ALA A 180 5.26 13.05 -0.97
N LEU A 181 4.66 12.31 -1.92
CA LEU A 181 3.65 12.84 -2.81
C LEU A 181 2.31 13.11 -2.11
N GLU A 182 1.93 12.25 -1.18
CA GLU A 182 0.66 12.37 -0.45
C GLU A 182 0.59 13.63 0.43
N ILE A 183 1.72 14.13 0.89
CA ILE A 183 1.81 15.31 1.74
C ILE A 183 2.59 16.47 1.10
N GLU A 184 2.83 16.44 -0.21
CA GLU A 184 3.62 17.47 -0.91
C GLU A 184 3.10 18.88 -0.68
N HIS A 185 1.79 19.06 -0.53
CA HIS A 185 1.15 20.34 -0.24
C HIS A 185 1.50 20.93 1.14
N LEU A 186 2.11 20.16 2.01
CA LEU A 186 2.52 20.56 3.37
C LEU A 186 4.01 20.82 3.50
N LEU A 187 4.80 20.53 2.48
CA LEU A 187 6.26 20.56 2.51
C LEU A 187 6.81 21.71 1.64
N ASP A 188 7.92 22.28 2.10
CA ASP A 188 8.74 23.17 1.29
C ASP A 188 9.28 22.42 0.06
N GLU A 189 9.32 23.08 -1.11
CA GLU A 189 9.67 22.44 -2.40
C GLU A 189 11.11 21.88 -2.38
N ASP A 190 12.07 22.61 -1.86
CA ASP A 190 13.47 22.16 -1.83
C ASP A 190 13.63 20.92 -0.91
N PHE A 191 12.98 20.96 0.24
CA PHE A 191 12.94 19.82 1.15
C PHE A 191 12.22 18.62 0.54
N LEU A 192 11.11 18.84 -0.15
CA LEU A 192 10.34 17.82 -0.86
C LEU A 192 11.17 17.11 -1.91
N VAL A 193 11.82 17.87 -2.82
CA VAL A 193 12.65 17.32 -3.89
C VAL A 193 13.82 16.53 -3.31
N LYS A 194 14.49 17.05 -2.29
CA LYS A 194 15.58 16.34 -1.60
C LYS A 194 15.09 15.02 -0.97
N THR A 195 13.91 15.03 -0.36
CA THR A 195 13.29 13.83 0.22
C THR A 195 12.98 12.81 -0.87
N MET A 196 12.40 13.23 -1.99
CA MET A 196 12.13 12.37 -3.15
C MET A 196 13.41 11.75 -3.69
N ASP A 197 14.46 12.55 -3.90
CA ASP A 197 15.74 12.05 -4.41
C ASP A 197 16.37 11.03 -3.47
N THR A 198 16.29 11.23 -2.15
CA THR A 198 16.77 10.28 -1.16
C THR A 198 16.01 8.96 -1.23
N CYS A 199 14.68 9.00 -1.30
CA CYS A 199 13.85 7.80 -1.41
C CYS A 199 14.11 7.04 -2.72
N ILE A 200 14.23 7.76 -3.83
CA ILE A 200 14.56 7.18 -5.15
C ILE A 200 15.91 6.48 -5.10
N HIS A 201 16.92 7.13 -4.53
CA HIS A 201 18.25 6.53 -4.37
C HIS A 201 18.19 5.22 -3.56
N GLU A 202 17.54 5.22 -2.42
CA GLU A 202 17.40 4.00 -1.61
C GLU A 202 16.73 2.87 -2.40
N VAL A 203 15.61 3.12 -3.03
CA VAL A 203 14.87 2.10 -3.78
C VAL A 203 15.65 1.63 -5.02
N MET A 204 16.15 2.56 -5.83
CA MET A 204 16.65 2.26 -7.18
C MET A 204 18.15 1.99 -7.26
N ASP A 205 18.92 2.35 -6.24
CA ASP A 205 20.39 2.16 -6.23
C ASP A 205 20.85 1.24 -5.09
N VAL A 206 20.14 1.20 -3.95
CA VAL A 206 20.53 0.35 -2.83
C VAL A 206 19.84 -1.01 -2.88
N PHE A 207 18.52 -1.06 -3.02
CA PHE A 207 17.76 -2.32 -3.01
C PHE A 207 17.60 -2.95 -4.39
N TYR A 208 17.62 -2.19 -5.46
CA TYR A 208 17.63 -2.71 -6.82
C TYR A 208 18.99 -3.28 -7.19
N ARG A 209 19.04 -4.51 -7.74
CA ARG A 209 20.24 -5.28 -7.98
C ARG A 209 20.35 -5.75 -9.43
N PRO A 210 20.95 -4.93 -10.31
CA PRO A 210 21.16 -5.31 -11.71
C PRO A 210 21.98 -6.60 -11.85
N GLU A 211 22.98 -6.80 -10.97
CA GLU A 211 23.86 -7.97 -10.95
C GLU A 211 23.14 -9.28 -10.58
N LEU A 212 21.94 -9.19 -10.00
CA LEU A 212 21.09 -10.33 -9.68
C LEU A 212 19.96 -10.53 -10.70
N GLY A 213 20.13 -10.06 -11.93
CA GLY A 213 19.11 -10.15 -12.96
C GLY A 213 18.05 -9.05 -12.90
N GLY A 214 18.31 -7.97 -12.19
CA GLY A 214 17.42 -6.80 -12.12
C GLY A 214 16.26 -6.97 -11.14
N ILE A 215 16.47 -7.73 -10.06
CA ILE A 215 15.49 -7.88 -8.98
C ILE A 215 15.71 -6.84 -7.88
N ILE A 216 14.70 -6.66 -7.04
CA ILE A 216 14.78 -5.90 -5.80
C ILE A 216 14.81 -6.89 -4.64
N VAL A 217 15.77 -6.71 -3.73
CA VAL A 217 15.88 -7.50 -2.49
C VAL A 217 15.14 -6.79 -1.36
N GLU A 218 14.63 -7.54 -0.39
CA GLU A 218 13.84 -6.99 0.71
C GLU A 218 14.70 -6.44 1.85
N ASN A 219 15.89 -7.00 2.05
CA ASN A 219 16.81 -6.58 3.11
C ASN A 219 18.24 -6.53 2.59
N VAL A 220 18.99 -5.55 3.08
CA VAL A 220 20.44 -5.41 2.87
C VAL A 220 21.12 -5.14 4.21
N LEU A 221 22.44 -5.31 4.27
CA LEU A 221 23.23 -4.87 5.42
C LEU A 221 23.21 -3.35 5.52
N ALA A 222 23.60 -2.81 6.68
CA ALA A 222 23.57 -1.37 6.94
C ALA A 222 24.40 -0.55 5.93
N ASP A 223 25.46 -1.12 5.39
CA ASP A 223 26.30 -0.51 4.34
C ASP A 223 25.74 -0.67 2.91
N GLY A 224 24.58 -1.30 2.75
CA GLY A 224 23.93 -1.58 1.47
C GLY A 224 24.40 -2.85 0.78
N SER A 225 25.34 -3.59 1.34
CA SER A 225 25.80 -4.86 0.77
C SER A 225 24.79 -5.99 0.99
N LEU A 226 24.91 -7.05 0.17
CA LEU A 226 24.05 -8.23 0.25
C LEU A 226 24.44 -9.11 1.44
N SER A 227 23.43 -9.77 2.01
CA SER A 227 23.61 -10.82 3.01
C SER A 227 22.99 -12.12 2.48
N ASP A 228 23.65 -13.25 2.74
CA ASP A 228 23.16 -14.59 2.39
C ASP A 228 22.39 -15.26 3.55
N SER A 229 22.00 -14.49 4.57
CA SER A 229 21.07 -14.92 5.61
C SER A 229 19.65 -15.13 5.04
N PHE A 230 18.77 -15.76 5.82
CA PHE A 230 17.37 -15.92 5.44
C PHE A 230 16.73 -14.58 5.05
N GLU A 231 16.93 -13.55 5.88
CA GLU A 231 16.39 -12.23 5.66
C GLU A 231 17.03 -11.53 4.44
N GLY A 232 18.34 -11.71 4.27
CA GLY A 232 19.09 -11.10 3.16
C GLY A 232 18.81 -11.75 1.80
N ARG A 233 18.36 -13.01 1.78
CA ARG A 233 17.94 -13.70 0.54
C ARG A 233 16.48 -13.47 0.18
N GLN A 234 15.69 -12.87 1.08
CA GLN A 234 14.27 -12.65 0.87
C GLN A 234 14.02 -11.68 -0.29
N VAL A 235 13.08 -12.07 -1.14
CA VAL A 235 12.46 -11.22 -2.16
C VAL A 235 10.96 -11.21 -1.92
N THR A 236 10.38 -10.01 -1.91
CA THR A 236 8.93 -9.81 -1.77
C THR A 236 8.41 -9.18 -3.06
N PRO A 237 8.00 -9.98 -4.07
CA PRO A 237 7.63 -9.46 -5.38
C PRO A 237 6.57 -8.36 -5.32
N GLY A 238 5.59 -8.50 -4.43
CA GLY A 238 4.54 -7.51 -4.26
C GLY A 238 5.04 -6.13 -3.81
N HIS A 239 5.97 -6.06 -2.85
CA HIS A 239 6.60 -4.81 -2.43
C HIS A 239 7.40 -4.17 -3.57
N ALA A 240 8.19 -4.97 -4.28
CA ALA A 240 8.97 -4.46 -5.40
C ALA A 240 8.09 -3.85 -6.49
N ILE A 241 7.00 -4.53 -6.86
CA ILE A 241 6.09 -4.06 -7.90
C ILE A 241 5.30 -2.82 -7.44
N GLU A 242 4.82 -2.81 -6.20
CA GLU A 242 4.15 -1.64 -5.61
C GLU A 242 5.08 -0.43 -5.60
N ALA A 243 6.33 -0.60 -5.18
CA ALA A 243 7.30 0.48 -5.19
C ALA A 243 7.53 1.07 -6.59
N MET A 244 7.43 0.26 -7.63
CA MET A 244 7.67 0.75 -9.00
C MET A 244 6.60 1.74 -9.47
N TRP A 245 5.34 1.57 -9.08
CA TRP A 245 4.38 2.60 -9.44
C TRP A 245 4.54 3.87 -8.58
N PHE A 246 5.03 3.78 -7.36
CA PHE A 246 5.45 4.95 -6.58
C PHE A 246 6.59 5.70 -7.29
N ILE A 247 7.59 4.96 -7.75
CA ILE A 247 8.72 5.53 -8.51
C ILE A 247 8.25 6.17 -9.83
N MET A 248 7.31 5.55 -10.55
CA MET A 248 6.74 6.16 -11.75
C MET A 248 6.04 7.49 -11.46
N ASP A 249 5.31 7.58 -10.36
CA ASP A 249 4.67 8.83 -9.93
C ASP A 249 5.73 9.90 -9.58
N LEU A 250 6.80 9.54 -8.89
CA LEU A 250 7.92 10.44 -8.63
C LEU A 250 8.62 10.86 -9.92
N GLY A 251 8.85 9.92 -10.84
CA GLY A 251 9.42 10.21 -12.15
C GLY A 251 8.59 11.20 -12.96
N LYS A 252 7.27 11.08 -12.90
CA LYS A 252 6.35 12.04 -13.50
C LYS A 252 6.44 13.42 -12.83
N ARG A 253 6.42 13.44 -11.48
CA ARG A 253 6.52 14.69 -10.71
C ARG A 253 7.83 15.45 -10.95
N LEU A 254 8.93 14.72 -11.09
CA LEU A 254 10.27 15.28 -11.29
C LEU A 254 10.66 15.42 -12.77
N ASN A 255 9.75 15.12 -13.70
CA ASN A 255 9.99 15.12 -15.15
C ASN A 255 11.21 14.26 -15.54
N ARG A 256 11.25 13.02 -15.04
CA ARG A 256 12.31 12.04 -15.31
C ARG A 256 11.77 10.80 -16.02
N PRO A 257 11.65 10.85 -17.36
CA PRO A 257 11.18 9.72 -18.17
C PRO A 257 12.10 8.49 -18.10
N ASP A 258 13.41 8.69 -17.89
CA ASP A 258 14.39 7.63 -17.65
C ASP A 258 14.02 6.77 -16.44
N LEU A 259 13.60 7.42 -15.36
CA LEU A 259 13.18 6.75 -14.11
C LEU A 259 11.88 5.97 -14.32
N ILE A 260 10.92 6.54 -15.05
CA ILE A 260 9.67 5.87 -15.41
C ILE A 260 9.92 4.61 -16.22
N GLU A 261 10.76 4.69 -17.24
CA GLU A 261 11.10 3.55 -18.09
C GLU A 261 11.82 2.44 -17.29
N LYS A 262 12.75 2.81 -16.44
CA LYS A 262 13.45 1.87 -15.54
C LYS A 262 12.49 1.17 -14.59
N ALA A 263 11.60 1.93 -13.94
CA ALA A 263 10.60 1.38 -13.01
C ALA A 263 9.62 0.43 -13.72
N LYS A 264 9.17 0.77 -14.92
CA LYS A 264 8.32 -0.10 -15.74
C LYS A 264 9.04 -1.42 -16.06
N ASN A 265 10.29 -1.37 -16.45
CA ASN A 265 11.07 -2.58 -16.75
C ASN A 265 11.29 -3.46 -15.51
N ILE A 266 11.51 -2.85 -14.34
CA ILE A 266 11.62 -3.59 -13.08
C ILE A 266 10.28 -4.25 -12.72
N THR A 267 9.16 -3.59 -12.93
CA THR A 267 7.82 -4.19 -12.76
C THR A 267 7.68 -5.47 -13.57
N LEU A 268 8.03 -5.43 -14.86
CA LEU A 268 7.96 -6.60 -15.74
C LEU A 268 8.91 -7.72 -15.29
N THR A 269 10.13 -7.37 -14.91
CA THR A 269 11.13 -8.32 -14.39
C THR A 269 10.63 -9.00 -13.10
N MET A 270 10.16 -8.22 -12.14
CA MET A 270 9.68 -8.75 -10.85
C MET A 270 8.43 -9.60 -11.00
N LEU A 271 7.54 -9.23 -11.91
CA LEU A 271 6.33 -10.00 -12.20
C LEU A 271 6.66 -11.34 -12.85
N ASN A 272 7.56 -11.35 -13.83
CA ASN A 272 8.02 -12.58 -14.45
C ASN A 272 8.78 -13.49 -13.44
N TYR A 273 9.54 -12.88 -12.53
CA TYR A 273 10.25 -13.57 -11.46
C TYR A 273 9.31 -14.20 -10.43
N GLY A 274 8.28 -13.47 -9.99
CA GLY A 274 7.37 -13.84 -8.91
C GLY A 274 6.13 -14.63 -9.32
N TRP A 275 5.87 -14.79 -10.62
CA TRP A 275 4.66 -15.48 -11.09
C TRP A 275 4.77 -16.99 -10.94
N ASP A 276 3.77 -17.61 -10.31
CA ASP A 276 3.66 -19.07 -10.22
C ASP A 276 3.26 -19.66 -11.58
N LYS A 277 4.21 -20.30 -12.25
CA LYS A 277 4.01 -20.85 -13.59
C LYS A 277 3.09 -22.09 -13.61
N GLN A 278 2.90 -22.72 -12.46
CA GLN A 278 2.06 -23.91 -12.34
C GLN A 278 0.59 -23.56 -12.07
N TYR A 279 0.33 -22.68 -11.12
CA TYR A 279 -1.01 -22.38 -10.64
C TYR A 279 -1.47 -20.94 -10.95
N GLY A 280 -0.59 -20.09 -11.42
CA GLY A 280 -0.88 -18.67 -11.58
C GLY A 280 -0.80 -17.89 -10.25
N GLY A 281 -0.90 -16.58 -10.36
CA GLY A 281 -0.73 -15.69 -9.23
C GLY A 281 0.75 -15.45 -8.87
N ILE A 282 0.95 -14.55 -7.92
CA ILE A 282 2.28 -14.08 -7.52
C ILE A 282 2.58 -14.64 -6.13
N TYR A 283 3.76 -15.24 -5.97
CA TYR A 283 4.23 -15.68 -4.66
C TYR A 283 4.38 -14.52 -3.69
N TYR A 284 4.07 -14.76 -2.42
CA TYR A 284 4.24 -13.74 -1.38
C TYR A 284 5.73 -13.49 -1.10
N PHE A 285 6.48 -14.54 -0.78
CA PHE A 285 7.92 -14.45 -0.53
C PHE A 285 8.70 -15.45 -1.40
N MET A 286 9.92 -15.06 -1.78
CA MET A 286 10.85 -15.94 -2.49
C MET A 286 12.24 -15.81 -1.88
N ASP A 287 13.06 -16.83 -2.07
CA ASP A 287 14.49 -16.83 -1.74
C ASP A 287 15.29 -16.64 -3.03
N ARG A 288 16.16 -15.62 -3.08
CA ARG A 288 16.90 -15.29 -4.32
C ARG A 288 17.89 -16.35 -4.77
N LEU A 289 18.29 -17.25 -3.88
CA LEU A 289 19.17 -18.38 -4.20
C LEU A 289 18.40 -19.69 -4.44
N GLY A 290 17.05 -19.64 -4.42
CA GLY A 290 16.21 -20.82 -4.63
C GLY A 290 16.12 -21.76 -3.44
N ASN A 291 16.56 -21.35 -2.26
CA ASN A 291 16.38 -22.11 -1.03
C ASN A 291 14.93 -21.97 -0.53
N PRO A 292 14.48 -22.87 0.36
CA PRO A 292 13.17 -22.68 1.01
C PRO A 292 13.12 -21.34 1.76
N PRO A 293 12.08 -20.52 1.55
CA PRO A 293 11.88 -19.31 2.34
C PRO A 293 11.62 -19.64 3.82
N GLN A 294 11.97 -18.70 4.70
CA GLN A 294 11.70 -18.86 6.14
C GLN A 294 10.23 -18.69 6.51
N GLN A 295 9.45 -17.98 5.69
CA GLN A 295 8.05 -17.71 5.95
C GLN A 295 7.19 -18.89 5.53
N LEU A 296 6.35 -19.38 6.44
CA LEU A 296 5.44 -20.51 6.19
C LEU A 296 4.39 -20.17 5.12
N GLU A 297 4.05 -18.89 4.98
CA GLU A 297 3.06 -18.36 4.05
C GLU A 297 3.66 -17.97 2.67
N TRP A 298 4.88 -18.36 2.36
CA TRP A 298 5.61 -17.92 1.17
C TRP A 298 4.88 -18.16 -0.15
N ASP A 299 4.12 -19.24 -0.26
CA ASP A 299 3.41 -19.64 -1.47
C ASP A 299 1.94 -19.19 -1.51
N GLN A 300 1.48 -18.46 -0.51
CA GLN A 300 0.14 -17.89 -0.49
C GLN A 300 0.01 -16.77 -1.52
N LYS A 301 -1.19 -16.62 -2.06
CA LYS A 301 -1.54 -15.56 -3.00
C LYS A 301 -2.37 -14.52 -2.24
N LEU A 302 -1.81 -13.31 -2.08
CA LEU A 302 -2.44 -12.25 -1.32
C LEU A 302 -3.08 -11.19 -2.23
N TRP A 303 -4.18 -10.62 -1.77
CA TRP A 303 -4.96 -9.61 -2.50
C TRP A 303 -4.14 -8.40 -2.89
N TRP A 304 -3.40 -7.82 -1.94
CA TRP A 304 -2.68 -6.57 -2.15
C TRP A 304 -1.57 -6.70 -3.18
N VAL A 305 -0.88 -7.83 -3.21
CA VAL A 305 0.18 -8.11 -4.17
C VAL A 305 -0.34 -8.00 -5.61
N HIS A 306 -1.51 -8.59 -5.86
CA HIS A 306 -2.12 -8.64 -7.19
C HIS A 306 -2.78 -7.31 -7.57
N ILE A 307 -3.44 -6.65 -6.63
CA ILE A 307 -4.05 -5.33 -6.84
C ILE A 307 -2.99 -4.28 -7.14
N GLU A 308 -1.90 -4.24 -6.38
CA GLU A 308 -0.80 -3.30 -6.61
C GLU A 308 -0.09 -3.56 -7.95
N THR A 309 -0.04 -4.82 -8.36
CA THR A 309 0.47 -5.20 -9.68
C THR A 309 -0.39 -4.64 -10.82
N LEU A 310 -1.71 -4.69 -10.70
CA LEU A 310 -2.60 -4.07 -11.68
C LEU A 310 -2.34 -2.57 -11.82
N ILE A 311 -2.14 -1.87 -10.70
CA ILE A 311 -1.83 -0.43 -10.72
C ILE A 311 -0.50 -0.18 -11.45
N SER A 312 0.53 -0.93 -11.10
CA SER A 312 1.87 -0.76 -11.67
C SER A 312 1.90 -1.03 -13.18
N LEU A 313 1.23 -2.08 -13.62
CA LEU A 313 1.12 -2.43 -15.04
C LEU A 313 0.35 -1.36 -15.84
N LEU A 314 -0.77 -0.90 -15.30
CA LEU A 314 -1.57 0.13 -15.96
C LEU A 314 -0.82 1.44 -16.09
N LYS A 315 -0.15 1.89 -15.03
CA LYS A 315 0.70 3.09 -15.07
C LYS A 315 1.86 2.91 -16.03
N GLY A 316 2.53 1.75 -16.01
CA GLY A 316 3.60 1.44 -16.94
C GLY A 316 3.16 1.58 -18.40
N TYR A 317 2.02 0.99 -18.75
CA TYR A 317 1.46 1.14 -20.11
C TYR A 317 1.13 2.59 -20.45
N ARG A 318 0.46 3.30 -19.56
CA ARG A 318 0.00 4.68 -19.82
C ARG A 318 1.16 5.66 -19.96
N LEU A 319 2.24 5.47 -19.25
CA LEU A 319 3.37 6.37 -19.24
C LEU A 319 4.42 6.04 -20.32
N THR A 320 4.50 4.79 -20.77
CA THR A 320 5.53 4.33 -21.72
C THR A 320 4.98 3.80 -23.04
N GLY A 321 3.72 3.36 -23.07
CA GLY A 321 3.12 2.71 -24.24
C GLY A 321 3.53 1.24 -24.41
N ASP A 322 4.27 0.66 -23.46
CA ASP A 322 4.75 -0.72 -23.56
C ASP A 322 3.62 -1.73 -23.47
N ARG A 323 3.38 -2.44 -24.57
CA ARG A 323 2.29 -3.42 -24.68
C ARG A 323 2.47 -4.64 -23.79
N GLN A 324 3.69 -4.99 -23.38
CA GLN A 324 3.91 -6.07 -22.44
C GLN A 324 3.20 -5.82 -21.10
N CYS A 325 3.09 -4.55 -20.70
CA CYS A 325 2.30 -4.17 -19.52
C CYS A 325 0.82 -4.55 -19.68
N LEU A 326 0.23 -4.38 -20.86
CA LEU A 326 -1.17 -4.78 -21.11
C LEU A 326 -1.34 -6.30 -21.15
N GLU A 327 -0.43 -7.02 -21.76
CA GLU A 327 -0.47 -8.49 -21.81
C GLU A 327 -0.44 -9.09 -20.40
N TRP A 328 0.45 -8.58 -19.55
CA TRP A 328 0.49 -8.95 -18.15
C TRP A 328 -0.74 -8.47 -17.38
N PHE A 329 -1.23 -7.26 -17.65
CA PHE A 329 -2.44 -6.76 -17.02
C PHE A 329 -3.64 -7.69 -17.28
N GLU A 330 -3.86 -8.14 -18.51
CA GLU A 330 -4.93 -9.09 -18.83
C GLU A 330 -4.79 -10.38 -18.03
N LYS A 331 -3.59 -10.92 -17.94
CA LYS A 331 -3.31 -12.14 -17.20
C LYS A 331 -3.55 -12.00 -15.69
N VAL A 332 -3.10 -10.91 -15.10
CA VAL A 332 -3.32 -10.63 -13.67
C VAL A 332 -4.79 -10.29 -13.40
N HIS A 333 -5.44 -9.54 -14.28
CA HIS A 333 -6.86 -9.24 -14.22
C HIS A 333 -7.70 -10.51 -14.19
N ASP A 334 -7.46 -11.44 -15.13
CA ASP A 334 -8.20 -12.71 -15.19
C ASP A 334 -8.01 -13.52 -13.90
N TYR A 335 -6.77 -13.57 -13.37
CA TYR A 335 -6.49 -14.25 -12.11
C TYR A 335 -7.23 -13.61 -10.93
N VAL A 336 -7.19 -12.31 -10.81
CA VAL A 336 -7.80 -11.55 -9.71
C VAL A 336 -9.31 -11.70 -9.67
N TRP A 337 -9.97 -11.51 -10.81
CA TRP A 337 -11.43 -11.59 -10.91
C TRP A 337 -11.95 -13.01 -10.75
N SER A 338 -11.16 -14.02 -11.10
CA SER A 338 -11.52 -15.42 -10.95
C SER A 338 -11.31 -15.97 -9.52
N HIS A 339 -10.35 -15.43 -8.76
CA HIS A 339 -9.93 -16.02 -7.50
C HIS A 339 -10.20 -15.14 -6.27
N PHE A 340 -10.01 -13.82 -6.36
CA PHE A 340 -10.18 -12.92 -5.22
C PHE A 340 -11.60 -12.36 -5.10
N LYS A 341 -12.28 -12.09 -6.22
CA LYS A 341 -13.65 -11.61 -6.17
C LYS A 341 -14.58 -12.68 -5.60
N ASP A 342 -15.34 -12.33 -4.56
CA ASP A 342 -16.43 -13.14 -4.05
C ASP A 342 -17.67 -12.96 -4.94
N GLN A 343 -18.19 -14.04 -5.49
CA GLN A 343 -19.34 -13.98 -6.39
C GLN A 343 -20.68 -13.89 -5.66
N GLU A 344 -20.69 -14.10 -4.36
CA GLU A 344 -21.90 -14.17 -3.53
C GLU A 344 -22.03 -13.00 -2.56
N TYR A 345 -20.92 -12.58 -1.95
CA TYR A 345 -20.90 -11.50 -0.96
C TYR A 345 -20.02 -10.32 -1.41
N PRO A 346 -20.33 -9.07 -0.95
CA PRO A 346 -19.51 -7.91 -1.26
C PRO A 346 -18.08 -7.99 -0.71
N GLU A 347 -17.20 -7.20 -1.31
CA GLU A 347 -15.76 -7.14 -1.03
C GLU A 347 -15.03 -8.43 -1.45
N TRP A 348 -13.75 -8.34 -1.59
CA TRP A 348 -12.89 -9.39 -2.09
C TRP A 348 -12.25 -10.19 -0.97
N TYR A 349 -11.97 -11.47 -1.22
CA TYR A 349 -11.11 -12.26 -0.35
C TYR A 349 -9.70 -11.69 -0.33
N GLY A 350 -8.98 -11.93 0.77
CA GLY A 350 -7.61 -11.46 0.90
C GLY A 350 -6.56 -12.56 0.76
N TYR A 351 -6.91 -13.78 1.11
CA TYR A 351 -5.94 -14.85 1.34
C TYR A 351 -6.33 -16.11 0.59
N LEU A 352 -5.49 -16.47 -0.39
CA LEU A 352 -5.63 -17.72 -1.14
C LEU A 352 -4.44 -18.64 -0.85
N ASN A 353 -4.66 -19.95 -0.95
CA ASN A 353 -3.56 -20.89 -0.97
C ASN A 353 -2.83 -20.85 -2.31
N ARG A 354 -1.77 -21.63 -2.48
CA ARG A 354 -0.99 -21.65 -3.72
C ARG A 354 -1.83 -21.97 -4.95
N ARG A 355 -2.87 -22.82 -4.82
CA ARG A 355 -3.75 -23.23 -5.93
C ARG A 355 -4.82 -22.20 -6.28
N GLY A 356 -4.91 -21.10 -5.54
CA GLY A 356 -5.91 -20.07 -5.74
C GLY A 356 -7.24 -20.33 -5.02
N GLU A 357 -7.30 -21.28 -4.11
CA GLU A 357 -8.47 -21.55 -3.29
C GLU A 357 -8.48 -20.64 -2.06
N VAL A 358 -9.67 -20.23 -1.62
CA VAL A 358 -9.83 -19.34 -0.46
C VAL A 358 -9.29 -20.01 0.81
N LEU A 359 -8.30 -19.38 1.43
CA LEU A 359 -7.66 -19.85 2.66
C LEU A 359 -8.37 -19.30 3.90
N LEU A 360 -8.67 -18.00 3.90
CA LEU A 360 -9.39 -17.32 4.97
C LEU A 360 -10.59 -16.57 4.37
N PRO A 361 -11.82 -16.93 4.72
CA PRO A 361 -13.03 -16.35 4.10
C PRO A 361 -13.43 -14.99 4.69
N LEU A 362 -12.58 -14.35 5.48
CA LEU A 362 -12.81 -13.02 6.02
C LEU A 362 -12.63 -11.93 4.95
N LYS A 363 -13.26 -10.78 5.15
CA LYS A 363 -13.16 -9.61 4.26
C LYS A 363 -12.22 -8.53 4.80
N GLY A 364 -11.98 -8.52 6.09
CA GLY A 364 -11.03 -7.69 6.77
C GLY A 364 -10.51 -8.34 8.04
N GLY A 365 -9.40 -7.84 8.57
CA GLY A 365 -8.75 -8.38 9.73
C GLY A 365 -7.69 -7.44 10.30
N LYS A 366 -6.62 -8.02 10.83
CA LYS A 366 -5.46 -7.30 11.34
C LYS A 366 -4.61 -6.70 10.21
N TRP A 367 -4.65 -7.29 9.00
CA TRP A 367 -3.79 -6.94 7.88
C TRP A 367 -4.56 -6.34 6.71
N LYS A 368 -5.78 -6.79 6.45
CA LYS A 368 -6.63 -6.32 5.38
C LYS A 368 -7.71 -5.38 5.92
N GLY A 369 -7.79 -4.19 5.35
CA GLY A 369 -8.81 -3.18 5.62
C GLY A 369 -9.31 -2.55 4.33
N CYS A 370 -9.94 -1.38 4.44
CA CYS A 370 -10.43 -0.59 3.31
C CYS A 370 -9.28 0.22 2.70
N PHE A 371 -8.48 -0.41 1.85
CA PHE A 371 -7.33 0.25 1.27
C PHE A 371 -6.93 -0.31 -0.11
N HIS A 372 -6.23 -1.45 -0.18
CA HIS A 372 -5.66 -1.94 -1.44
C HIS A 372 -6.71 -2.21 -2.50
N VAL A 373 -7.82 -2.86 -2.16
CA VAL A 373 -8.87 -3.17 -3.13
C VAL A 373 -9.47 -1.89 -3.72
N PRO A 374 -10.03 -0.96 -2.94
CA PRO A 374 -10.56 0.28 -3.50
C PRO A 374 -9.49 1.16 -4.13
N ARG A 375 -8.27 1.22 -3.59
CA ARG A 375 -7.15 1.96 -4.18
C ARG A 375 -6.78 1.43 -5.56
N GLY A 376 -6.84 0.11 -5.78
CA GLY A 376 -6.54 -0.49 -7.07
C GLY A 376 -7.67 -0.39 -8.08
N LEU A 377 -8.91 -0.47 -7.63
CA LEU A 377 -10.07 -0.31 -8.51
C LEU A 377 -10.19 1.11 -9.08
N TYR A 378 -9.85 2.12 -8.28
CA TYR A 378 -9.97 3.53 -8.65
C TYR A 378 -9.18 3.91 -9.91
N PRO A 379 -7.86 3.65 -10.04
CA PRO A 379 -7.11 4.07 -11.24
C PRO A 379 -7.62 3.44 -12.53
N VAL A 380 -8.06 2.19 -12.47
CA VAL A 380 -8.61 1.48 -13.63
C VAL A 380 -9.96 2.07 -14.04
N SER A 381 -10.80 2.42 -13.06
CA SER A 381 -12.12 3.02 -13.27
C SER A 381 -12.11 4.33 -14.08
N TYR A 382 -11.01 5.07 -14.00
CA TYR A 382 -10.88 6.40 -14.64
C TYR A 382 -9.87 6.43 -15.78
N THR A 383 -9.37 5.29 -16.25
CA THR A 383 -8.39 5.20 -17.34
C THR A 383 -8.89 5.78 -18.65
N HIS A 384 -10.15 5.58 -19.00
CA HIS A 384 -10.73 6.01 -20.27
C HIS A 384 -10.87 7.53 -20.38
N LEU A 385 -11.08 8.23 -19.27
CA LEU A 385 -11.27 9.69 -19.26
C LEU A 385 -10.00 10.45 -19.64
N ARG A 386 -8.83 9.91 -19.28
CA ARG A 386 -7.53 10.54 -19.54
C ARG A 386 -6.91 10.17 -20.90
N ALA A 387 -7.41 9.14 -21.56
CA ALA A 387 -6.98 8.79 -22.92
C ALA A 387 -7.45 9.81 -23.96
N HIS A 388 -8.45 10.63 -23.64
CA HIS A 388 -8.93 11.72 -24.51
C HIS A 388 -8.23 13.06 -24.27
N GLU A 389 -7.63 13.29 -23.09
CA GLU A 389 -6.93 14.55 -22.75
C GLU A 389 -5.53 14.67 -23.39
N THR A 390 -4.94 13.56 -23.86
CA THR A 390 -3.62 13.55 -24.50
C THR A 390 -3.67 13.66 -26.03
N ARG A 391 -4.84 13.86 -26.62
CA ARG A 391 -5.05 14.07 -28.07
C ARG A 391 -5.62 15.46 -28.40
N GLY A 392 -5.49 16.42 -27.51
CA GLY A 392 -5.80 17.83 -27.74
C GLY A 392 -4.54 18.66 -27.83
#